data_1c1d9625f4ac330137d989645e4d3ac4
#
_entry.id   1c1d9625f4ac330137d989645e4d3ac4
#
_cell.length_a   1.000
_cell.length_b   1.000
_cell.length_c   1.000
_cell.angle_alpha   90.00
_cell.angle_beta   90.00
_cell.angle_gamma   90.00
#
_symmetry.space_group_name_H-M   'P 1'
#
loop_
_entity.id
_entity.type
_entity.pdbx_description
1 polymer ?
#
loop_
_entity_poly.entity_id
_entity_poly.type
_entity_poly.pdbx_seq_one_letter_code
_entity_poly.pdbx_strand_id
1 'polypeptide(L)'
;MKSGLRYGYTTGACATAAARGAALMLREQRLVDAVEIILPTGATASFRLHGQTLTDRSSSCFVVKDGGDDPDITNGAEIHAAINVEFFVPHRISLQGGVGVGRVTKPGLAVAVGEAAINPVPRQMIFDTVKEVLAIRCIPAAFTVTISIPNGEELAKKTLNERLGIVGGLSILGTTGIVKPISAKAWTDTIDCCIDVALASGAETVILSTGRTSELATQKYFGFGVRGLGLGEGIREESFVMMGDHVGYSLSSCKTKGVKKVVLAGQFAKLLKIACGHEQTHVSSSELDLMSLAEWCSLEPRTPNLESLAREANTARQVLIDSGNDPALIRLVCEKAKDSASLMAPGLQVEIILVGYDSKVLYCD
;
A
#
# COMPACT_ATOMS: atom_id res chain seq x y z
N MET A 1 -27.46 -14.45 -8.86
CA MET A 1 -26.50 -13.41 -9.29
C MET A 1 -25.94 -12.79 -8.01
N LYS A 2 -24.65 -12.95 -7.72
CA LYS A 2 -24.03 -12.15 -6.64
C LYS A 2 -24.13 -10.69 -7.08
N SER A 3 -24.84 -9.85 -6.32
CA SER A 3 -24.83 -8.40 -6.52
C SER A 3 -23.36 -7.96 -6.53
N GLY A 4 -22.94 -7.19 -7.54
CA GLY A 4 -21.58 -6.67 -7.60
C GLY A 4 -21.29 -5.85 -6.33
N LEU A 5 -20.05 -5.93 -5.82
CA LEU A 5 -19.61 -5.15 -4.67
C LEU A 5 -19.83 -3.64 -4.92
N ARG A 6 -20.30 -2.92 -3.90
CA ARG A 6 -20.56 -1.49 -3.96
C ARG A 6 -19.25 -0.70 -3.88
N TYR A 7 -19.04 0.20 -4.82
CA TYR A 7 -17.89 1.11 -4.82
C TYR A 7 -18.05 2.21 -3.78
N GLY A 8 -16.95 2.74 -3.33
CA GLY A 8 -16.87 3.87 -2.42
C GLY A 8 -16.07 5.04 -2.99
N TYR A 9 -15.76 6.01 -2.14
CA TYR A 9 -14.99 7.20 -2.50
C TYR A 9 -13.67 7.26 -1.73
N THR A 10 -12.62 7.79 -2.37
CA THR A 10 -11.30 7.95 -1.77
C THR A 10 -11.26 9.13 -0.78
N THR A 11 -10.26 9.16 0.10
CA THR A 11 -10.01 10.33 0.97
C THR A 11 -9.82 11.60 0.14
N GLY A 12 -9.22 11.51 -1.04
CA GLY A 12 -9.04 12.62 -1.97
C GLY A 12 -10.35 13.20 -2.50
N ALA A 13 -11.29 12.34 -2.92
CA ALA A 13 -12.62 12.78 -3.36
C ALA A 13 -13.40 13.46 -2.23
N CYS A 14 -13.38 12.86 -1.02
CA CYS A 14 -14.06 13.45 0.15
C CYS A 14 -13.45 14.80 0.55
N ALA A 15 -12.12 14.93 0.55
CA ALA A 15 -11.43 16.19 0.83
C ALA A 15 -11.75 17.27 -0.22
N THR A 16 -11.85 16.91 -1.49
CA THR A 16 -12.23 17.82 -2.57
C THR A 16 -13.67 18.30 -2.40
N ALA A 17 -14.60 17.40 -2.07
CA ALA A 17 -16.00 17.74 -1.83
C ALA A 17 -16.17 18.66 -0.60
N ALA A 18 -15.48 18.37 0.51
CA ALA A 18 -15.48 19.23 1.67
C ALA A 18 -14.88 20.62 1.36
N ALA A 19 -13.79 20.69 0.60
CA ALA A 19 -13.17 21.94 0.18
C ALA A 19 -14.09 22.75 -0.76
N ARG A 20 -14.82 22.09 -1.68
CA ARG A 20 -15.83 22.74 -2.53
C ARG A 20 -16.95 23.31 -1.70
N GLY A 21 -17.45 22.54 -0.71
CA GLY A 21 -18.50 23.00 0.20
C GLY A 21 -18.07 24.23 0.99
N ALA A 22 -16.90 24.20 1.59
CA ALA A 22 -16.34 25.34 2.32
C ALA A 22 -16.17 26.57 1.40
N ALA A 23 -15.66 26.38 0.17
CA ALA A 23 -15.49 27.46 -0.80
C ALA A 23 -16.84 28.08 -1.20
N LEU A 24 -17.86 27.26 -1.48
CA LEU A 24 -19.20 27.73 -1.84
C LEU A 24 -19.85 28.52 -0.70
N MET A 25 -19.78 28.01 0.54
CA MET A 25 -20.30 28.71 1.71
C MET A 25 -19.64 30.08 1.86
N LEU A 26 -18.32 30.17 1.72
CA LEU A 26 -17.57 31.42 1.82
C LEU A 26 -17.93 32.41 0.69
N ARG A 27 -18.18 31.90 -0.54
CA ARG A 27 -18.59 32.71 -1.68
C ARG A 27 -20.03 33.25 -1.53
N GLU A 28 -20.95 32.35 -1.16
CA GLU A 28 -22.38 32.63 -1.17
C GLU A 28 -22.88 33.22 0.18
N GLN A 29 -22.04 33.20 1.21
CA GLN A 29 -22.38 33.64 2.58
C GLN A 29 -23.66 32.97 3.10
N ARG A 30 -23.82 31.66 2.77
CA ARG A 30 -24.89 30.79 3.29
C ARG A 30 -24.39 29.38 3.47
N LEU A 31 -25.04 28.63 4.35
CA LEU A 31 -24.73 27.20 4.52
C LEU A 31 -25.15 26.39 3.28
N VAL A 32 -24.39 25.34 2.98
CA VAL A 32 -24.62 24.43 1.86
C VAL A 32 -24.66 22.99 2.41
N ASP A 33 -25.69 22.23 2.05
CA ASP A 33 -25.92 20.89 2.60
C ASP A 33 -25.31 19.76 1.78
N ALA A 34 -25.09 20.00 0.48
CA ALA A 34 -24.51 19.02 -0.43
C ALA A 34 -23.76 19.71 -1.56
N VAL A 35 -22.80 18.99 -2.14
CA VAL A 35 -22.03 19.44 -3.30
C VAL A 35 -21.85 18.30 -4.30
N GLU A 36 -21.65 18.67 -5.55
CA GLU A 36 -21.20 17.77 -6.59
C GLU A 36 -19.77 18.12 -6.99
N ILE A 37 -18.94 17.09 -7.23
CA ILE A 37 -17.62 17.24 -7.79
C ILE A 37 -17.46 16.34 -9.03
N ILE A 38 -16.57 16.73 -9.91
CA ILE A 38 -16.15 15.90 -11.04
C ILE A 38 -14.92 15.09 -10.58
N LEU A 39 -15.02 13.78 -10.66
CA LEU A 39 -13.92 12.88 -10.35
C LEU A 39 -12.91 12.83 -11.51
N PRO A 40 -11.66 12.40 -11.29
CA PRO A 40 -10.67 12.25 -12.37
C PRO A 40 -11.11 11.32 -13.50
N THR A 41 -12.07 10.44 -13.25
CA THR A 41 -12.70 9.58 -14.26
C THR A 41 -13.69 10.31 -15.18
N GLY A 42 -14.01 11.59 -14.90
CA GLY A 42 -15.06 12.36 -15.58
C GLY A 42 -16.47 12.15 -15.00
N ALA A 43 -16.65 11.22 -14.08
CA ALA A 43 -17.94 10.97 -13.44
C ALA A 43 -18.26 12.07 -12.40
N THR A 44 -19.52 12.46 -12.31
CA THR A 44 -20.03 13.34 -11.24
C THR A 44 -20.35 12.52 -9.99
N ALA A 45 -19.96 13.03 -8.82
CA ALA A 45 -20.26 12.43 -7.53
C ALA A 45 -20.84 13.49 -6.58
N SER A 46 -21.94 13.14 -5.90
CA SER A 46 -22.62 14.00 -4.93
C SER A 46 -22.25 13.63 -3.51
N PHE A 47 -21.96 14.62 -2.66
CA PHE A 47 -21.55 14.44 -1.28
C PHE A 47 -22.39 15.30 -0.37
N ARG A 48 -22.93 14.70 0.70
CA ARG A 48 -23.56 15.42 1.79
C ARG A 48 -22.50 16.05 2.67
N LEU A 49 -22.72 17.30 3.07
CA LEU A 49 -21.87 18.05 3.97
C LEU A 49 -22.40 18.02 5.40
N HIS A 50 -21.50 18.05 6.36
CA HIS A 50 -21.81 18.03 7.79
C HIS A 50 -20.96 19.05 8.52
N GLY A 51 -21.42 19.46 9.73
CA GLY A 51 -20.67 20.34 10.62
C GLY A 51 -20.32 21.69 10.01
N GLN A 52 -21.22 22.23 9.18
CA GLN A 52 -20.99 23.49 8.47
C GLN A 52 -20.85 24.66 9.47
N THR A 53 -19.76 25.40 9.29
CA THR A 53 -19.55 26.69 9.97
C THR A 53 -19.21 27.76 8.95
N LEU A 54 -19.67 29.00 9.21
CA LEU A 54 -19.46 30.12 8.30
C LEU A 54 -19.32 31.43 9.10
N THR A 55 -18.31 32.19 8.69
CA THR A 55 -18.12 33.59 9.09
C THR A 55 -17.77 34.42 7.85
N ASP A 56 -17.61 35.73 8.02
CA ASP A 56 -17.18 36.59 6.89
C ASP A 56 -15.80 36.21 6.32
N ARG A 57 -14.95 35.56 7.12
CA ARG A 57 -13.53 35.23 6.76
C ARG A 57 -13.20 33.77 6.83
N SER A 58 -14.10 32.92 7.23
CA SER A 58 -13.82 31.49 7.32
C SER A 58 -15.06 30.66 7.10
N SER A 59 -14.85 29.47 6.59
CA SER A 59 -15.88 28.44 6.47
C SER A 59 -15.28 27.06 6.69
N SER A 60 -16.05 26.14 7.24
CA SER A 60 -15.63 24.75 7.33
C SER A 60 -16.82 23.80 7.22
N CYS A 61 -16.55 22.60 6.76
CA CYS A 61 -17.46 21.46 6.77
C CYS A 61 -16.68 20.16 6.64
N PHE A 62 -17.37 19.02 6.77
CA PHE A 62 -16.77 17.73 6.52
C PHE A 62 -17.69 16.80 5.70
N VAL A 63 -17.10 15.78 5.14
CA VAL A 63 -17.74 14.65 4.48
C VAL A 63 -17.42 13.39 5.27
N VAL A 64 -18.42 12.56 5.55
CA VAL A 64 -18.21 11.22 6.10
C VAL A 64 -17.84 10.30 4.93
N LYS A 65 -16.64 9.71 5.00
CA LYS A 65 -16.16 8.85 3.93
C LYS A 65 -16.96 7.55 3.87
N ASP A 66 -17.51 7.26 2.70
CA ASP A 66 -18.09 5.97 2.37
C ASP A 66 -17.10 5.17 1.50
N GLY A 67 -16.51 4.12 2.08
CA GLY A 67 -15.56 3.22 1.41
C GLY A 67 -16.22 2.14 0.55
N GLY A 68 -17.55 2.09 0.48
CA GLY A 68 -18.26 1.00 -0.18
C GLY A 68 -18.13 -0.31 0.59
N ASP A 69 -18.02 -1.41 -0.14
CA ASP A 69 -17.82 -2.75 0.44
C ASP A 69 -16.33 -3.11 0.60
N ASP A 70 -15.43 -2.14 0.44
CA ASP A 70 -14.00 -2.33 0.69
C ASP A 70 -13.72 -2.37 2.19
N PRO A 71 -12.86 -3.29 2.68
CA PRO A 71 -12.44 -3.33 4.09
C PRO A 71 -11.46 -2.19 4.43
N ASP A 72 -11.74 -1.00 3.92
CA ASP A 72 -10.93 0.20 4.10
C ASP A 72 -11.07 0.73 5.54
N ILE A 73 -9.95 0.87 6.21
CA ILE A 73 -9.88 1.36 7.59
C ILE A 73 -10.37 2.81 7.74
N THR A 74 -10.37 3.56 6.66
CA THR A 74 -10.84 4.95 6.60
C THR A 74 -12.34 5.07 6.33
N ASN A 75 -13.07 3.94 6.18
CA ASN A 75 -14.52 3.96 6.05
C ASN A 75 -15.15 4.58 7.30
N GLY A 76 -16.07 5.54 7.11
CA GLY A 76 -16.71 6.28 8.20
C GLY A 76 -15.86 7.43 8.78
N ALA A 77 -14.64 7.64 8.32
CA ALA A 77 -13.83 8.77 8.76
C ALA A 77 -14.41 10.11 8.29
N GLU A 78 -14.34 11.11 9.14
CA GLU A 78 -14.72 12.48 8.81
C GLU A 78 -13.56 13.19 8.13
N ILE A 79 -13.76 13.62 6.89
CA ILE A 79 -12.76 14.36 6.12
C ILE A 79 -13.18 15.83 6.10
N HIS A 80 -12.48 16.63 6.90
CA HIS A 80 -12.76 18.04 7.10
C HIS A 80 -12.00 18.92 6.13
N ALA A 81 -12.63 20.00 5.69
CA ALA A 81 -11.96 21.12 5.04
C ALA A 81 -12.38 22.44 5.69
N ALA A 82 -11.39 23.28 5.99
CA ALA A 82 -11.59 24.65 6.44
C ALA A 82 -10.90 25.60 5.47
N ILE A 83 -11.56 26.72 5.16
CA ILE A 83 -10.97 27.79 4.35
C ILE A 83 -10.97 29.08 5.17
N ASN A 84 -9.80 29.68 5.30
CA ASN A 84 -9.62 31.00 5.86
C ASN A 84 -9.24 31.98 4.76
N VAL A 85 -9.80 33.20 4.79
CA VAL A 85 -9.49 34.26 3.83
C VAL A 85 -8.83 35.43 4.51
N GLU A 86 -7.76 35.93 3.86
CA GLU A 86 -7.12 37.21 4.18
C GLU A 86 -7.35 38.15 3.00
N PHE A 87 -7.99 39.29 3.24
CA PHE A 87 -8.32 40.28 2.22
C PHE A 87 -7.19 41.32 2.08
N PHE A 88 -7.16 41.97 0.92
CA PHE A 88 -6.21 43.05 0.58
C PHE A 88 -4.76 42.59 0.47
N VAL A 89 -4.54 41.30 0.20
CA VAL A 89 -3.23 40.70 -0.08
C VAL A 89 -3.23 40.07 -1.48
N PRO A 90 -2.05 39.85 -2.09
CA PRO A 90 -1.96 39.21 -3.40
C PRO A 90 -2.74 37.88 -3.46
N HIS A 91 -3.48 37.68 -4.54
CA HIS A 91 -4.30 36.49 -4.72
C HIS A 91 -3.43 35.22 -4.67
N ARG A 92 -3.74 34.35 -3.73
CA ARG A 92 -3.06 33.08 -3.52
C ARG A 92 -4.01 32.05 -2.91
N ILE A 93 -3.88 30.80 -3.36
CA ILE A 93 -4.49 29.64 -2.71
C ILE A 93 -3.34 28.78 -2.14
N SER A 94 -3.39 28.46 -0.86
CA SER A 94 -2.46 27.55 -0.18
C SER A 94 -3.22 26.37 0.39
N LEU A 95 -2.60 25.17 0.36
CA LEU A 95 -3.18 23.93 0.89
C LEU A 95 -2.28 23.38 1.99
N GLN A 96 -2.88 23.08 3.14
CA GLN A 96 -2.20 22.57 4.32
C GLN A 96 -2.86 21.29 4.83
N GLY A 97 -2.05 20.42 5.47
CA GLY A 97 -2.54 19.35 6.32
C GLY A 97 -2.75 19.87 7.75
N GLY A 98 -3.92 19.64 8.29
CA GLY A 98 -4.28 19.88 9.69
C GLY A 98 -4.20 18.60 10.51
N VAL A 99 -4.96 18.55 11.61
CA VAL A 99 -4.99 17.42 12.54
C VAL A 99 -5.30 16.12 11.81
N GLY A 100 -4.53 15.07 12.09
CA GLY A 100 -4.71 13.72 11.54
C GLY A 100 -4.42 13.54 10.05
N VAL A 101 -3.93 14.58 9.36
CA VAL A 101 -3.28 14.43 8.05
C VAL A 101 -1.78 14.26 8.28
N GLY A 102 -1.23 13.16 7.77
CA GLY A 102 0.18 12.82 7.98
C GLY A 102 1.14 13.80 7.27
N ARG A 103 2.38 13.79 7.72
CA ARG A 103 3.51 14.52 7.10
C ARG A 103 4.53 13.52 6.58
N VAL A 104 5.01 13.75 5.38
CA VAL A 104 6.04 12.92 4.75
C VAL A 104 7.40 13.18 5.40
N THR A 105 8.08 12.13 5.85
CA THR A 105 9.40 12.19 6.52
C THR A 105 10.48 11.40 5.80
N LYS A 106 10.11 10.48 4.89
CA LYS A 106 11.05 9.67 4.09
C LYS A 106 10.94 10.04 2.61
N PRO A 107 12.04 9.99 1.85
CA PRO A 107 12.02 10.19 0.40
C PRO A 107 11.35 8.99 -0.32
N GLY A 108 11.04 9.15 -1.61
CA GLY A 108 10.51 8.07 -2.47
C GLY A 108 9.00 8.14 -2.70
N LEU A 109 8.28 8.95 -1.93
CA LEU A 109 6.86 9.20 -2.18
C LEU A 109 6.66 10.33 -3.20
N ALA A 110 5.50 10.37 -3.84
CA ALA A 110 5.12 11.45 -4.78
C ALA A 110 4.98 12.84 -4.12
N VAL A 111 5.01 12.90 -2.80
CA VAL A 111 4.95 14.11 -1.99
C VAL A 111 6.33 14.32 -1.35
N ALA A 112 6.84 15.55 -1.40
CA ALA A 112 8.16 15.88 -0.89
C ALA A 112 8.25 15.74 0.65
N VAL A 113 9.44 15.42 1.14
CA VAL A 113 9.73 15.37 2.58
C VAL A 113 9.41 16.72 3.22
N GLY A 114 8.74 16.72 4.35
CA GLY A 114 8.29 17.89 5.07
C GLY A 114 6.88 18.37 4.69
N GLU A 115 6.31 17.91 3.57
CA GLU A 115 4.97 18.28 3.12
C GLU A 115 3.88 17.44 3.79
N ALA A 116 2.65 17.99 3.82
CA ALA A 116 1.48 17.21 4.19
C ALA A 116 1.22 16.09 3.19
N ALA A 117 0.88 14.90 3.66
CA ALA A 117 0.64 13.71 2.84
C ALA A 117 -0.66 13.83 2.01
N ILE A 118 -0.73 14.84 1.17
CA ILE A 118 -1.80 15.09 0.20
C ILE A 118 -1.22 14.81 -1.19
N ASN A 119 -1.59 13.67 -1.77
CA ASN A 119 -1.04 13.19 -3.03
C ASN A 119 -1.35 14.13 -4.20
N PRO A 120 -0.58 14.09 -5.30
CA PRO A 120 -0.70 15.05 -6.41
C PRO A 120 -2.11 15.17 -6.99
N VAL A 121 -2.80 14.06 -7.24
CA VAL A 121 -4.17 14.09 -7.83
C VAL A 121 -5.18 14.75 -6.89
N PRO A 122 -5.35 14.33 -5.61
CA PRO A 122 -6.19 15.05 -4.65
C PRO A 122 -5.80 16.52 -4.47
N ARG A 123 -4.50 16.81 -4.41
CA ARG A 123 -3.98 18.19 -4.31
C ARG A 123 -4.50 19.04 -5.46
N GLN A 124 -4.38 18.55 -6.69
CA GLN A 124 -4.84 19.25 -7.88
C GLN A 124 -6.36 19.42 -7.87
N MET A 125 -7.12 18.36 -7.55
CA MET A 125 -8.59 18.42 -7.46
C MET A 125 -9.06 19.49 -6.46
N ILE A 126 -8.42 19.58 -5.28
CA ILE A 126 -8.75 20.58 -4.27
C ILE A 126 -8.45 21.99 -4.79
N PHE A 127 -7.25 22.20 -5.40
CA PHE A 127 -6.88 23.49 -5.97
C PHE A 127 -7.84 23.94 -7.06
N ASP A 128 -8.15 23.06 -8.02
CA ASP A 128 -9.01 23.39 -9.16
C ASP A 128 -10.42 23.73 -8.70
N THR A 129 -10.98 22.95 -7.79
CA THR A 129 -12.33 23.18 -7.27
C THR A 129 -12.44 24.46 -6.47
N VAL A 130 -11.44 24.77 -5.60
CA VAL A 130 -11.44 26.00 -4.82
C VAL A 130 -11.21 27.22 -5.72
N LYS A 131 -10.30 27.11 -6.70
CA LYS A 131 -10.06 28.16 -7.69
C LYS A 131 -11.30 28.44 -8.52
N GLU A 132 -11.99 27.42 -9.04
CA GLU A 132 -13.24 27.55 -9.79
C GLU A 132 -14.27 28.34 -9.00
N VAL A 133 -14.47 27.96 -7.73
CA VAL A 133 -15.49 28.58 -6.88
C VAL A 133 -15.15 30.00 -6.47
N LEU A 134 -13.88 30.28 -6.14
CA LEU A 134 -13.45 31.55 -5.54
C LEU A 134 -12.87 32.56 -6.55
N ALA A 135 -12.67 32.18 -7.82
CA ALA A 135 -12.09 33.04 -8.86
C ALA A 135 -12.93 34.29 -9.20
N ILE A 136 -14.16 34.38 -8.75
CA ILE A 136 -15.14 35.43 -9.13
C ILE A 136 -15.06 36.65 -8.20
N ARG A 137 -14.14 36.70 -7.25
CA ARG A 137 -14.02 37.85 -6.31
C ARG A 137 -13.21 38.99 -6.92
N CYS A 138 -13.79 40.19 -6.92
CA CYS A 138 -13.13 41.42 -7.38
C CYS A 138 -12.07 41.97 -6.43
N ILE A 139 -11.98 41.42 -5.19
CA ILE A 139 -11.06 41.91 -4.15
C ILE A 139 -9.88 40.94 -4.07
N PRO A 140 -8.62 41.42 -4.13
CA PRO A 140 -7.45 40.58 -3.89
C PRO A 140 -7.50 39.91 -2.52
N ALA A 141 -7.34 38.57 -2.51
CA ALA A 141 -7.44 37.80 -1.27
C ALA A 141 -6.58 36.54 -1.34
N ALA A 142 -6.00 36.15 -0.20
CA ALA A 142 -5.34 34.85 -0.03
C ALA A 142 -6.28 33.89 0.70
N PHE A 143 -6.31 32.65 0.21
CA PHE A 143 -7.11 31.57 0.76
C PHE A 143 -6.20 30.46 1.27
N THR A 144 -6.39 30.07 2.54
CA THR A 144 -5.70 28.93 3.13
C THR A 144 -6.72 27.81 3.33
N VAL A 145 -6.55 26.73 2.57
CA VAL A 145 -7.34 25.50 2.66
C VAL A 145 -6.62 24.53 3.60
N THR A 146 -7.29 24.11 4.67
CA THR A 146 -6.75 23.14 5.62
C THR A 146 -7.60 21.88 5.58
N ILE A 147 -6.99 20.72 5.28
CA ILE A 147 -7.64 19.40 5.31
C ILE A 147 -7.28 18.71 6.62
N SER A 148 -8.27 18.17 7.32
CA SER A 148 -8.08 17.48 8.61
C SER A 148 -8.91 16.20 8.67
N ILE A 149 -8.44 15.24 9.48
CA ILE A 149 -9.14 14.00 9.80
C ILE A 149 -9.03 13.80 11.31
N PRO A 150 -9.99 14.19 12.13
CA PRO A 150 -9.86 14.23 13.59
C PRO A 150 -9.27 12.96 14.21
N ASN A 151 -9.70 11.78 13.76
CA ASN A 151 -9.22 10.48 14.22
C ASN A 151 -8.09 9.90 13.33
N GLY A 152 -7.48 10.72 12.46
CA GLY A 152 -6.56 10.27 11.43
C GLY A 152 -5.27 9.66 11.99
N GLU A 153 -4.76 10.14 13.12
CA GLU A 153 -3.57 9.59 13.76
C GLU A 153 -3.81 8.16 14.28
N GLU A 154 -4.95 7.92 14.94
CA GLU A 154 -5.31 6.58 15.43
C GLU A 154 -5.59 5.60 14.28
N LEU A 155 -6.23 6.06 13.22
CA LEU A 155 -6.48 5.26 12.02
C LEU A 155 -5.17 4.92 11.31
N ALA A 156 -4.21 5.85 11.25
CA ALA A 156 -2.92 5.65 10.59
C ALA A 156 -2.10 4.51 11.20
N LYS A 157 -2.21 4.26 12.51
CA LYS A 157 -1.53 3.14 13.21
C LYS A 157 -1.92 1.76 12.64
N LYS A 158 -3.05 1.67 11.97
CA LYS A 158 -3.54 0.44 11.33
C LYS A 158 -3.24 0.37 9.83
N THR A 159 -2.48 1.31 9.30
CA THR A 159 -2.07 1.40 7.88
C THR A 159 -0.57 1.18 7.72
N LEU A 160 -0.08 1.28 6.49
CA LEU A 160 1.36 1.25 6.18
C LEU A 160 2.00 2.64 6.23
N ASN A 161 1.28 3.69 6.64
CA ASN A 161 1.76 5.07 6.57
C ASN A 161 3.09 5.27 7.32
N GLU A 162 3.20 4.79 8.55
CA GLU A 162 4.42 4.94 9.35
C GLU A 162 5.62 4.28 8.67
N ARG A 163 5.45 3.11 8.08
CA ARG A 163 6.49 2.39 7.33
C ARG A 163 6.95 3.16 6.09
N LEU A 164 6.01 3.81 5.42
CA LEU A 164 6.27 4.69 4.27
C LEU A 164 6.83 6.06 4.68
N GLY A 165 7.02 6.30 5.98
CA GLY A 165 7.49 7.57 6.49
C GLY A 165 6.42 8.67 6.48
N ILE A 166 5.16 8.31 6.59
CA ILE A 166 4.05 9.26 6.77
C ILE A 166 3.64 9.23 8.24
N VAL A 167 3.96 10.29 8.98
CA VAL A 167 3.84 10.37 10.43
C VAL A 167 2.74 11.37 10.83
N GLY A 168 2.04 11.10 11.94
CA GLY A 168 1.04 12.01 12.53
C GLY A 168 -0.34 11.95 11.90
N GLY A 169 -0.59 11.01 10.97
CA GLY A 169 -1.93 10.86 10.42
C GLY A 169 -2.02 10.06 9.11
N LEU A 170 -3.18 10.18 8.48
CA LEU A 170 -3.50 9.52 7.22
C LEU A 170 -3.03 10.32 6.01
N SER A 171 -2.92 9.63 4.87
CA SER A 171 -2.73 10.25 3.56
C SER A 171 -4.06 10.64 2.92
N ILE A 172 -4.08 11.78 2.25
CA ILE A 172 -5.15 12.15 1.32
C ILE A 172 -4.77 11.64 -0.06
N LEU A 173 -5.39 10.55 -0.49
CA LEU A 173 -4.99 9.81 -1.70
C LEU A 173 -6.19 9.40 -2.57
N GLY A 174 -5.88 8.87 -3.75
CA GLY A 174 -6.82 8.34 -4.73
C GLY A 174 -6.63 8.99 -6.10
N THR A 175 -6.32 8.16 -7.10
CA THR A 175 -6.07 8.62 -8.48
C THR A 175 -7.34 8.76 -9.31
N THR A 176 -8.38 7.98 -8.98
CA THR A 176 -9.66 7.96 -9.69
C THR A 176 -10.80 8.63 -8.93
N GLY A 177 -10.62 8.90 -7.64
CA GLY A 177 -11.67 9.34 -6.72
C GLY A 177 -12.58 8.20 -6.21
N ILE A 178 -12.49 7.00 -6.80
CA ILE A 178 -13.35 5.85 -6.51
C ILE A 178 -12.53 4.75 -5.83
N VAL A 179 -13.10 4.13 -4.80
CA VAL A 179 -12.60 2.90 -4.18
C VAL A 179 -13.31 1.70 -4.82
N LYS A 180 -12.53 0.81 -5.42
CA LYS A 180 -13.00 -0.51 -5.89
C LYS A 180 -12.67 -1.54 -4.82
N PRO A 181 -13.66 -2.24 -4.27
CA PRO A 181 -13.42 -3.24 -3.22
C PRO A 181 -12.48 -4.34 -3.69
N ILE A 182 -11.55 -4.73 -2.80
CA ILE A 182 -10.59 -5.83 -3.03
C ILE A 182 -9.78 -5.62 -4.32
N SER A 183 -9.23 -4.42 -4.49
CA SER A 183 -8.50 -4.05 -5.71
C SER A 183 -7.08 -4.59 -5.72
N ALA A 184 -6.76 -5.51 -6.64
CA ALA A 184 -5.38 -5.94 -6.91
C ALA A 184 -4.46 -4.74 -7.26
N LYS A 185 -5.01 -3.75 -8.00
CA LYS A 185 -4.26 -2.53 -8.33
C LYS A 185 -3.85 -1.72 -7.10
N ALA A 186 -4.73 -1.58 -6.10
CA ALA A 186 -4.40 -0.87 -4.87
C ALA A 186 -3.24 -1.56 -4.12
N TRP A 187 -3.21 -2.90 -4.15
CA TRP A 187 -2.12 -3.68 -3.56
C TRP A 187 -0.81 -3.47 -4.32
N THR A 188 -0.83 -3.58 -5.65
CA THR A 188 0.37 -3.38 -6.48
C THR A 188 0.90 -1.94 -6.40
N ASP A 189 0.03 -0.94 -6.36
CA ASP A 189 0.44 0.47 -6.14
C ASP A 189 1.14 0.64 -4.78
N THR A 190 0.71 -0.10 -3.75
CA THR A 190 1.36 -0.10 -2.43
C THR A 190 2.75 -0.75 -2.49
N ILE A 191 2.90 -1.86 -3.21
CA ILE A 191 4.21 -2.51 -3.44
C ILE A 191 5.16 -1.52 -4.12
N ASP A 192 4.71 -0.85 -5.18
CA ASP A 192 5.50 0.15 -5.89
C ASP A 192 5.97 1.29 -4.98
N CYS A 193 5.08 1.83 -4.15
CA CYS A 193 5.44 2.86 -3.18
C CYS A 193 6.49 2.36 -2.17
N CYS A 194 6.36 1.12 -1.67
CA CYS A 194 7.33 0.55 -0.73
C CYS A 194 8.71 0.39 -1.38
N ILE A 195 8.77 -0.08 -2.64
CA ILE A 195 10.03 -0.22 -3.39
C ILE A 195 10.66 1.16 -3.65
N ASP A 196 9.86 2.16 -4.03
CA ASP A 196 10.35 3.53 -4.27
C ASP A 196 10.94 4.14 -2.99
N VAL A 197 10.28 3.96 -1.85
CA VAL A 197 10.79 4.42 -0.54
C VAL A 197 12.07 3.68 -0.16
N ALA A 198 12.15 2.36 -0.39
CA ALA A 198 13.34 1.57 -0.13
C ALA A 198 14.54 2.10 -0.94
N LEU A 199 14.39 2.26 -2.25
CA LEU A 199 15.44 2.75 -3.15
C LEU A 199 15.86 4.18 -2.80
N ALA A 200 14.89 5.08 -2.58
CA ALA A 200 15.18 6.46 -2.22
C ALA A 200 15.86 6.60 -0.85
N SER A 201 15.64 5.63 0.05
CA SER A 201 16.35 5.52 1.33
C SER A 201 17.74 4.90 1.19
N GLY A 202 18.16 4.50 -0.01
CA GLY A 202 19.47 3.91 -0.30
C GLY A 202 19.57 2.41 -0.05
N ALA A 203 18.45 1.68 -0.06
CA ALA A 203 18.47 0.23 -0.03
C ALA A 203 18.98 -0.33 -1.37
N GLU A 204 19.88 -1.28 -1.33
CA GLU A 204 20.36 -2.01 -2.51
C GLU A 204 19.66 -3.37 -2.65
N THR A 205 19.17 -3.89 -1.54
CA THR A 205 18.43 -5.16 -1.43
C THR A 205 17.00 -4.90 -0.99
N VAL A 206 16.03 -5.51 -1.67
CA VAL A 206 14.62 -5.51 -1.30
C VAL A 206 14.23 -6.93 -0.86
N ILE A 207 13.56 -7.04 0.30
CA ILE A 207 13.08 -8.29 0.85
C ILE A 207 11.57 -8.38 0.60
N LEU A 208 11.19 -9.22 -0.37
CA LEU A 208 9.80 -9.45 -0.76
C LEU A 208 9.22 -10.59 0.06
N SER A 209 8.26 -10.30 0.94
CA SER A 209 7.64 -11.29 1.81
C SER A 209 6.23 -11.65 1.34
N THR A 210 5.91 -12.96 1.32
CA THR A 210 4.57 -13.46 0.94
C THR A 210 3.50 -13.23 1.99
N GLY A 211 3.87 -12.80 3.19
CA GLY A 211 2.95 -12.51 4.28
C GLY A 211 3.65 -12.08 5.56
N ARG A 212 2.87 -11.71 6.57
CA ARG A 212 3.37 -11.14 7.83
C ARG A 212 4.34 -12.06 8.58
N THR A 213 4.08 -13.37 8.58
CA THR A 213 4.95 -14.35 9.25
C THR A 213 6.34 -14.35 8.64
N SER A 214 6.44 -14.42 7.31
CA SER A 214 7.74 -14.39 6.60
C SER A 214 8.42 -13.04 6.74
N GLU A 215 7.69 -11.95 6.73
CA GLU A 215 8.25 -10.61 6.97
C GLU A 215 8.89 -10.48 8.36
N LEU A 216 8.17 -10.85 9.42
CA LEU A 216 8.68 -10.78 10.79
C LEU A 216 9.89 -11.72 11.02
N ALA A 217 9.85 -12.91 10.41
CA ALA A 217 10.95 -13.85 10.50
C ALA A 217 12.22 -13.31 9.85
N THR A 218 12.11 -12.71 8.65
CA THR A 218 13.24 -12.10 7.94
C THR A 218 13.74 -10.83 8.63
N GLN A 219 12.86 -9.99 9.16
CA GLN A 219 13.25 -8.84 9.98
C GLN A 219 14.12 -9.28 11.17
N LYS A 220 13.68 -10.32 11.88
CA LYS A 220 14.46 -10.89 13.00
C LYS A 220 15.76 -11.51 12.52
N TYR A 221 15.76 -12.24 11.42
CA TYR A 221 16.93 -12.88 10.84
C TYR A 221 18.02 -11.87 10.49
N PHE A 222 17.65 -10.75 9.87
CA PHE A 222 18.58 -9.66 9.54
C PHE A 222 18.87 -8.71 10.70
N GLY A 223 18.40 -9.00 11.92
CA GLY A 223 18.70 -8.23 13.12
C GLY A 223 17.89 -6.93 13.26
N PHE A 224 16.82 -6.75 12.48
CA PHE A 224 15.95 -5.58 12.62
C PHE A 224 15.30 -5.54 14.02
N GLY A 225 15.39 -4.38 14.67
CA GLY A 225 14.85 -4.19 16.03
C GLY A 225 15.72 -4.74 17.16
N VAL A 226 16.88 -5.34 16.88
CA VAL A 226 17.83 -5.80 17.89
C VAL A 226 18.91 -4.73 18.09
N ARG A 227 18.97 -4.12 19.28
CA ARG A 227 20.00 -3.12 19.61
C ARG A 227 21.40 -3.74 19.50
N GLY A 228 22.25 -3.13 18.68
CA GLY A 228 23.65 -3.52 18.51
C GLY A 228 23.95 -4.56 17.41
N LEU A 229 22.94 -5.13 16.77
CA LEU A 229 23.11 -5.88 15.53
C LEU A 229 22.79 -4.93 14.37
N GLY A 230 23.76 -4.65 13.52
CA GLY A 230 23.54 -3.94 12.26
C GLY A 230 22.71 -4.80 11.32
N LEU A 231 21.87 -4.17 10.51
CA LEU A 231 21.26 -4.81 9.35
C LEU A 231 22.40 -5.27 8.41
N GLY A 232 22.19 -6.37 7.69
CA GLY A 232 23.15 -6.83 6.68
C GLY A 232 23.50 -5.72 5.68
N GLU A 233 24.63 -5.85 5.02
CA GLU A 233 25.12 -4.83 4.08
C GLU A 233 24.09 -4.55 2.99
N GLY A 234 23.75 -3.26 2.77
CA GLY A 234 22.75 -2.83 1.80
C GLY A 234 21.28 -3.05 2.20
N ILE A 235 21.00 -3.56 3.41
CA ILE A 235 19.64 -3.74 3.95
C ILE A 235 19.31 -2.56 4.88
N ARG A 236 18.11 -2.02 4.71
CA ARG A 236 17.54 -0.94 5.53
C ARG A 236 16.19 -1.33 6.08
N GLU A 237 15.64 -0.54 6.98
CA GLU A 237 14.28 -0.75 7.50
C GLU A 237 13.25 -0.79 6.36
N GLU A 238 13.42 0.07 5.38
CA GLU A 238 12.57 0.21 4.21
C GLU A 238 12.70 -0.95 3.21
N SER A 239 13.75 -1.77 3.32
CA SER A 239 13.97 -2.94 2.43
C SER A 239 12.86 -3.99 2.53
N PHE A 240 12.13 -4.06 3.65
CA PHE A 240 11.12 -5.08 3.89
C PHE A 240 9.79 -4.70 3.24
N VAL A 241 9.43 -5.38 2.15
CA VAL A 241 8.22 -5.14 1.37
C VAL A 241 7.31 -6.36 1.42
N MET A 242 6.08 -6.18 1.92
CA MET A 242 5.08 -7.24 1.93
C MET A 242 4.37 -7.27 0.57
N MET A 243 4.76 -8.23 -0.28
CA MET A 243 4.17 -8.38 -1.62
C MET A 243 2.87 -9.20 -1.63
N GLY A 244 2.59 -9.95 -0.55
CA GLY A 244 1.46 -10.87 -0.51
C GLY A 244 1.58 -11.95 -1.59
N ASP A 245 0.55 -12.06 -2.42
CA ASP A 245 0.46 -13.07 -3.48
C ASP A 245 0.99 -12.58 -4.85
N HIS A 246 1.44 -11.34 -4.97
CA HIS A 246 1.79 -10.67 -6.24
C HIS A 246 3.28 -10.84 -6.61
N VAL A 247 3.77 -12.08 -6.69
CA VAL A 247 5.20 -12.38 -6.86
C VAL A 247 5.74 -11.86 -8.19
N GLY A 248 5.12 -12.25 -9.33
CA GLY A 248 5.58 -11.85 -10.66
C GLY A 248 5.58 -10.34 -10.83
N TYR A 249 4.49 -9.67 -10.37
CA TYR A 249 4.44 -8.21 -10.37
C TYR A 249 5.57 -7.58 -9.57
N SER A 250 5.80 -8.06 -8.35
CA SER A 250 6.80 -7.49 -7.44
C SER A 250 8.22 -7.64 -7.98
N LEU A 251 8.55 -8.81 -8.54
CA LEU A 251 9.84 -9.06 -9.19
C LEU A 251 10.04 -8.16 -10.41
N SER A 252 9.01 -8.03 -11.27
CA SER A 252 9.02 -7.14 -12.43
C SER A 252 9.19 -5.68 -12.04
N SER A 253 8.47 -5.22 -10.99
CA SER A 253 8.60 -3.87 -10.47
C SER A 253 10.00 -3.59 -9.91
N CYS A 254 10.56 -4.51 -9.10
CA CYS A 254 11.93 -4.42 -8.61
C CYS A 254 12.94 -4.28 -9.75
N LYS A 255 12.84 -5.12 -10.79
CA LYS A 255 13.69 -5.06 -11.97
C LYS A 255 13.57 -3.72 -12.70
N THR A 256 12.34 -3.28 -12.99
CA THR A 256 12.07 -2.03 -13.72
C THR A 256 12.61 -0.81 -12.98
N LYS A 257 12.52 -0.81 -11.64
CA LYS A 257 13.00 0.27 -10.78
C LYS A 257 14.52 0.20 -10.48
N GLY A 258 15.20 -0.84 -10.95
CA GLY A 258 16.66 -0.96 -10.82
C GLY A 258 17.14 -1.46 -9.45
N VAL A 259 16.32 -2.24 -8.73
CA VAL A 259 16.76 -2.95 -7.53
C VAL A 259 17.89 -3.90 -7.90
N LYS A 260 18.99 -3.90 -7.13
CA LYS A 260 20.15 -4.75 -7.42
C LYS A 260 19.92 -6.20 -7.05
N LYS A 261 19.33 -6.42 -5.89
CA LYS A 261 19.12 -7.75 -5.32
C LYS A 261 17.75 -7.85 -4.65
N VAL A 262 17.10 -8.98 -4.85
CA VAL A 262 15.85 -9.33 -4.16
C VAL A 262 16.08 -10.57 -3.30
N VAL A 263 15.59 -10.53 -2.06
CA VAL A 263 15.42 -11.71 -1.21
C VAL A 263 13.94 -12.05 -1.15
N LEU A 264 13.57 -13.18 -1.72
CA LEU A 264 12.19 -13.66 -1.77
C LEU A 264 11.92 -14.54 -0.56
N ALA A 265 11.09 -14.08 0.38
CA ALA A 265 10.80 -14.76 1.64
C ALA A 265 9.38 -15.32 1.68
N GLY A 266 9.26 -16.61 1.97
CA GLY A 266 7.96 -17.27 2.01
C GLY A 266 7.92 -18.53 2.85
N GLN A 267 6.69 -18.98 3.15
CA GLN A 267 6.45 -20.31 3.70
C GLN A 267 6.48 -21.35 2.58
N PHE A 268 6.71 -22.60 2.95
CA PHE A 268 6.91 -23.72 2.02
C PHE A 268 5.82 -23.81 0.93
N ALA A 269 4.55 -23.73 1.29
CA ALA A 269 3.45 -23.79 0.32
C ALA A 269 3.48 -22.63 -0.70
N LYS A 270 3.91 -21.44 -0.31
CA LYS A 270 4.03 -20.29 -1.21
C LYS A 270 5.25 -20.45 -2.13
N LEU A 271 6.38 -20.88 -1.58
CA LEU A 271 7.58 -21.13 -2.39
C LEU A 271 7.38 -22.28 -3.36
N LEU A 272 6.65 -23.34 -2.98
CA LEU A 272 6.30 -24.43 -3.90
C LEU A 272 5.46 -23.93 -5.10
N LYS A 273 4.47 -23.07 -4.87
CA LYS A 273 3.72 -22.44 -5.96
C LYS A 273 4.62 -21.62 -6.90
N ILE A 274 5.54 -20.85 -6.32
CA ILE A 274 6.52 -20.08 -7.11
C ILE A 274 7.43 -21.03 -7.90
N ALA A 275 7.90 -22.13 -7.29
CA ALA A 275 8.69 -23.17 -7.94
C ALA A 275 7.98 -23.79 -9.15
N CYS A 276 6.65 -23.93 -9.07
CA CYS A 276 5.80 -24.38 -10.19
C CYS A 276 5.51 -23.29 -11.25
N GLY A 277 6.12 -22.11 -11.15
CA GLY A 277 5.98 -21.06 -12.16
C GLY A 277 4.81 -20.09 -11.94
N HIS A 278 4.12 -20.13 -10.80
CA HIS A 278 2.99 -19.25 -10.56
C HIS A 278 3.45 -17.84 -10.19
N GLU A 279 3.05 -16.84 -10.98
CA GLU A 279 3.25 -15.42 -10.72
C GLU A 279 2.34 -14.87 -9.62
N GLN A 280 1.22 -15.56 -9.37
CA GLN A 280 0.23 -15.29 -8.33
C GLN A 280 0.09 -16.50 -7.43
N THR A 281 0.29 -16.35 -6.11
CA THR A 281 0.24 -17.48 -5.17
C THR A 281 -1.07 -17.62 -4.42
N HIS A 282 -2.07 -16.77 -4.71
CA HIS A 282 -3.39 -16.84 -4.10
C HIS A 282 -4.11 -18.13 -4.50
N VAL A 283 -4.84 -18.74 -3.57
CA VAL A 283 -5.52 -20.04 -3.77
C VAL A 283 -6.51 -20.03 -4.95
N SER A 284 -7.12 -18.89 -5.26
CA SER A 284 -8.03 -18.76 -6.40
C SER A 284 -7.33 -18.64 -7.75
N SER A 285 -6.03 -18.36 -7.76
CA SER A 285 -5.25 -18.06 -8.98
C SER A 285 -4.19 -19.13 -9.28
N SER A 286 -3.87 -19.97 -8.29
CA SER A 286 -2.85 -21.02 -8.42
C SER A 286 -3.23 -22.21 -7.56
N GLU A 287 -3.22 -23.39 -8.16
CA GLU A 287 -3.37 -24.66 -7.45
C GLU A 287 -2.04 -25.07 -6.79
N LEU A 288 -2.13 -25.88 -5.76
CA LEU A 288 -0.97 -26.48 -5.13
C LEU A 288 -0.64 -27.78 -5.89
N ASP A 289 0.48 -27.82 -6.55
CA ASP A 289 0.92 -28.99 -7.34
C ASP A 289 1.89 -29.85 -6.54
N LEU A 290 1.36 -30.81 -5.80
CA LEU A 290 2.14 -31.80 -5.06
C LEU A 290 2.68 -32.91 -5.97
N MET A 291 2.11 -33.10 -7.17
CA MET A 291 2.59 -34.09 -8.12
C MET A 291 3.92 -33.65 -8.74
N SER A 292 4.04 -32.38 -9.14
CA SER A 292 5.33 -31.83 -9.56
C SER A 292 6.39 -31.95 -8.46
N LEU A 293 6.03 -31.70 -7.20
CA LEU A 293 6.95 -31.91 -6.07
C LEU A 293 7.40 -33.37 -5.97
N ALA A 294 6.48 -34.33 -6.09
CA ALA A 294 6.79 -35.75 -6.07
C ALA A 294 7.74 -36.15 -7.23
N GLU A 295 7.48 -35.63 -8.43
CA GLU A 295 8.36 -35.87 -9.60
C GLU A 295 9.78 -35.32 -9.36
N TRP A 296 9.90 -34.11 -8.81
CA TRP A 296 11.21 -33.55 -8.47
C TRP A 296 11.93 -34.41 -7.42
N CYS A 297 11.20 -34.87 -6.39
CA CYS A 297 11.76 -35.75 -5.37
C CYS A 297 12.24 -37.09 -5.95
N SER A 298 11.55 -37.65 -6.95
CA SER A 298 11.94 -38.91 -7.61
C SER A 298 13.24 -38.80 -8.40
N LEU A 299 13.55 -37.59 -8.89
CA LEU A 299 14.77 -37.31 -9.67
C LEU A 299 15.97 -36.97 -8.77
N GLU A 300 15.74 -36.62 -7.52
CA GLU A 300 16.79 -36.21 -6.57
C GLU A 300 17.23 -37.41 -5.70
N PRO A 301 18.46 -37.92 -5.86
CA PRO A 301 18.92 -39.12 -5.15
C PRO A 301 18.93 -39.01 -3.62
N ARG A 302 18.84 -37.79 -3.10
CA ARG A 302 18.90 -37.52 -1.66
C ARG A 302 17.51 -37.53 -0.97
N THR A 303 16.46 -37.83 -1.72
CA THR A 303 15.07 -37.77 -1.24
C THR A 303 14.26 -39.09 -1.44
N PRO A 304 14.80 -40.28 -1.19
CA PRO A 304 14.19 -41.56 -1.64
C PRO A 304 12.80 -41.84 -1.04
N ASN A 305 12.46 -41.25 0.14
CA ASN A 305 11.16 -41.46 0.79
C ASN A 305 10.21 -40.26 0.64
N LEU A 306 10.66 -39.17 0.03
CA LEU A 306 9.90 -37.92 -0.04
C LEU A 306 8.92 -37.91 -1.22
N GLU A 307 9.15 -38.74 -2.25
CA GLU A 307 8.23 -38.91 -3.37
C GLU A 307 6.87 -39.45 -2.90
N SER A 308 6.86 -40.56 -2.15
CA SER A 308 5.63 -41.15 -1.64
C SER A 308 4.89 -40.19 -0.69
N LEU A 309 5.64 -39.52 0.17
CA LEU A 309 5.10 -38.54 1.10
C LEU A 309 4.44 -37.36 0.38
N ALA A 310 5.05 -36.85 -0.71
CA ALA A 310 4.45 -35.79 -1.52
C ALA A 310 3.20 -36.27 -2.29
N ARG A 311 3.16 -37.52 -2.77
CA ARG A 311 2.01 -38.11 -3.47
C ARG A 311 0.80 -38.35 -2.55
N GLU A 312 1.04 -38.69 -1.28
CA GLU A 312 -0.01 -39.06 -0.31
C GLU A 312 -0.53 -37.87 0.50
N ALA A 313 0.22 -36.76 0.51
CA ALA A 313 -0.16 -35.60 1.30
C ALA A 313 -1.30 -34.79 0.67
N ASN A 314 -2.13 -34.18 1.53
CA ASN A 314 -3.19 -33.27 1.10
C ASN A 314 -2.74 -31.80 1.05
N THR A 315 -1.64 -31.45 1.70
CA THR A 315 -1.15 -30.08 1.76
C THR A 315 0.38 -30.03 1.76
N ALA A 316 0.95 -28.96 1.21
CA ALA A 316 2.39 -28.70 1.29
C ALA A 316 2.90 -28.58 2.74
N ARG A 317 2.06 -28.08 3.66
CA ARG A 317 2.40 -28.02 5.07
C ARG A 317 2.59 -29.42 5.65
N GLN A 318 1.72 -30.33 5.31
CA GLN A 318 1.82 -31.74 5.72
C GLN A 318 3.14 -32.35 5.23
N VAL A 319 3.48 -32.19 3.95
CA VAL A 319 4.76 -32.69 3.39
C VAL A 319 5.95 -32.19 4.19
N LEU A 320 6.02 -30.90 4.48
CA LEU A 320 7.13 -30.32 5.22
C LEU A 320 7.23 -30.85 6.66
N ILE A 321 6.10 -30.99 7.35
CA ILE A 321 6.06 -31.46 8.75
C ILE A 321 6.39 -32.97 8.80
N ASP A 322 5.76 -33.79 7.96
CA ASP A 322 5.91 -35.23 7.98
C ASP A 322 7.30 -35.67 7.50
N SER A 323 7.98 -34.82 6.67
CA SER A 323 9.41 -34.99 6.33
C SER A 323 10.35 -34.63 7.47
N GLY A 324 9.85 -34.11 8.61
CA GLY A 324 10.70 -33.59 9.69
C GLY A 324 11.48 -32.33 9.33
N ASN A 325 11.00 -31.51 8.39
CA ASN A 325 11.70 -30.38 7.77
C ASN A 325 13.01 -30.83 7.06
N ASP A 326 12.93 -31.88 6.28
CA ASP A 326 14.09 -32.45 5.59
C ASP A 326 14.88 -31.39 4.80
N PRO A 327 16.18 -31.24 5.04
CA PRO A 327 16.98 -30.20 4.39
C PRO A 327 17.11 -30.36 2.87
N ALA A 328 17.05 -31.59 2.35
CA ALA A 328 17.13 -31.82 0.90
C ALA A 328 15.83 -31.40 0.21
N LEU A 329 14.68 -31.71 0.82
CA LEU A 329 13.35 -31.24 0.35
C LEU A 329 13.28 -29.70 0.35
N ILE A 330 13.69 -29.08 1.44
CA ILE A 330 13.70 -27.62 1.57
C ILE A 330 14.56 -26.99 0.48
N ARG A 331 15.80 -27.49 0.31
CA ARG A 331 16.72 -26.99 -0.71
C ARG A 331 16.14 -27.15 -2.11
N LEU A 332 15.60 -28.31 -2.45
CA LEU A 332 15.00 -28.59 -3.74
C LEU A 332 13.93 -27.57 -4.11
N VAL A 333 12.98 -27.32 -3.19
CA VAL A 333 11.90 -26.33 -3.43
C VAL A 333 12.45 -24.91 -3.52
N CYS A 334 13.45 -24.54 -2.71
CA CYS A 334 14.05 -23.22 -2.76
C CYS A 334 14.83 -22.99 -4.06
N GLU A 335 15.62 -23.97 -4.54
CA GLU A 335 16.34 -23.89 -5.83
C GLU A 335 15.35 -23.75 -6.99
N LYS A 336 14.27 -24.57 -7.04
CA LYS A 336 13.21 -24.46 -8.05
C LYS A 336 12.49 -23.12 -8.00
N ALA A 337 12.22 -22.59 -6.79
CA ALA A 337 11.61 -21.28 -6.63
C ALA A 337 12.52 -20.14 -7.12
N LYS A 338 13.83 -20.25 -6.87
CA LYS A 338 14.85 -19.32 -7.37
C LYS A 338 14.94 -19.33 -8.90
N ASP A 339 14.98 -20.53 -9.50
CA ASP A 339 15.00 -20.68 -10.97
C ASP A 339 13.77 -20.02 -11.60
N SER A 340 12.58 -20.31 -11.07
CA SER A 340 11.32 -19.75 -11.53
C SER A 340 11.27 -18.23 -11.36
N ALA A 341 11.66 -17.71 -10.20
CA ALA A 341 11.71 -16.26 -9.95
C ALA A 341 12.71 -15.56 -10.89
N SER A 342 13.83 -16.19 -11.21
CA SER A 342 14.83 -15.68 -12.15
C SER A 342 14.30 -15.64 -13.60
N LEU A 343 13.41 -16.57 -13.97
CA LEU A 343 12.69 -16.52 -15.25
C LEU A 343 11.65 -15.41 -15.31
N MET A 344 10.95 -15.12 -14.20
CA MET A 344 9.98 -14.03 -14.10
C MET A 344 10.65 -12.64 -14.23
N ALA A 345 11.89 -12.49 -13.76
CA ALA A 345 12.64 -11.24 -13.84
C ALA A 345 14.10 -11.46 -14.28
N PRO A 346 14.35 -11.78 -15.57
CA PRO A 346 15.69 -12.09 -16.06
C PRO A 346 16.69 -10.96 -15.80
N GLY A 347 17.84 -11.32 -15.21
CA GLY A 347 18.92 -10.40 -14.86
C GLY A 347 18.79 -9.74 -13.48
N LEU A 348 17.70 -9.95 -12.75
CA LEU A 348 17.59 -9.57 -11.34
C LEU A 348 18.24 -10.66 -10.47
N GLN A 349 19.11 -10.27 -9.55
CA GLN A 349 19.66 -11.22 -8.58
C GLN A 349 18.57 -11.59 -7.56
N VAL A 350 18.24 -12.88 -7.47
CA VAL A 350 17.22 -13.39 -6.55
C VAL A 350 17.83 -14.39 -5.59
N GLU A 351 17.56 -14.22 -4.30
CA GLU A 351 17.86 -15.18 -3.23
C GLU A 351 16.56 -15.62 -2.56
N ILE A 352 16.55 -16.78 -1.95
CA ILE A 352 15.36 -17.36 -1.31
C ILE A 352 15.58 -17.50 0.20
N ILE A 353 14.56 -17.13 0.96
CA ILE A 353 14.44 -17.48 2.37
C ILE A 353 13.17 -18.29 2.58
N LEU A 354 13.31 -19.51 3.07
CA LEU A 354 12.18 -20.32 3.51
C LEU A 354 11.95 -20.14 5.01
N VAL A 355 10.73 -19.75 5.34
CA VAL A 355 10.28 -19.56 6.72
C VAL A 355 9.35 -20.72 7.11
N GLY A 356 9.67 -21.37 8.22
CA GLY A 356 8.85 -22.43 8.81
C GLY A 356 7.53 -21.91 9.38
N TYR A 357 6.64 -22.84 9.67
CA TYR A 357 5.35 -22.52 10.29
C TYR A 357 5.46 -22.11 11.76
N ASP A 358 6.64 -22.31 12.37
CA ASP A 358 7.04 -21.82 13.70
C ASP A 358 7.71 -20.43 13.65
N SER A 359 7.67 -19.77 12.50
CA SER A 359 8.28 -18.45 12.24
C SER A 359 9.83 -18.43 12.36
N LYS A 360 10.49 -19.58 12.22
CA LYS A 360 11.94 -19.64 12.11
C LYS A 360 12.37 -19.71 10.64
N VAL A 361 13.53 -19.16 10.33
CA VAL A 361 14.18 -19.35 9.04
C VAL A 361 14.75 -20.78 8.99
N LEU A 362 14.30 -21.57 8.03
CA LEU A 362 14.73 -22.94 7.79
C LEU A 362 15.79 -23.04 6.68
N TYR A 363 15.79 -22.07 5.76
CA TYR A 363 16.73 -21.98 4.65
C TYR A 363 17.01 -20.54 4.29
N CYS A 364 18.22 -20.23 3.95
CA CYS A 364 18.69 -18.98 3.36
C CYS A 364 19.78 -19.32 2.33
N ASP A 365 19.70 -18.73 1.12
CA ASP A 365 20.73 -18.79 0.09
C ASP A 365 22.07 -18.25 0.58
#